data_0551174df7858515e6873843326fcdc3
#
_entry.id   0551174df7858515e6873843326fcdc3
#
_cell.length_a   1.000
_cell.length_b   1.000
_cell.length_c   1.000
_cell.angle_alpha   90.00
_cell.angle_beta   90.00
_cell.angle_gamma   90.00
#
_symmetry.space_group_name_H-M   'P 1'
#
loop_
_entity.id
_entity.type
_entity.pdbx_description
1 polymer ?
#
loop_
_entity_poly.entity_id
_entity_poly.type
_entity_poly.pdbx_seq_one_letter_code
_entity_poly.pdbx_strand_id
1 'polypeptide(L)'
;MRSRLAFPIFALVLMMAVLPAHAVTKVGKNIDITASNDPAERQQVEPTIAVDPRNQNIIVAGAQDYRLLSIGGHRWHGFYRSTDDGLTWTVSLVPGFPGDNSSQGLSSPLHAFQCTSDPVLTFDRNGNVYYTGITCSTPGFTLFVVKYTGDGATYAGTTLFPISTYHHADKPWIAVDTSGGQNDGAVYLSYDDVFAQGPQGATLVSSRDGGQTWSLPMAINPGGFDTGITVDQNGRVFVSSLSSGFPHASMFMSISIDGGHTFTTHRIFDVTELPRSLPGNSFRTFTIPQLASDSNGVYVVWDDYGLGNSNVMFSKSTDRGNTWTTPTRVNDVITGQHFFSSIAASGGVISIVWYDSRFGQLSNGTITGLNVFYAQSTNAGSSFSKNIRVTSASFNPNLAERADFGNTQPFMGDYIQVAASPGAAHPIWTDNRDACSNTVPIFGCTNQDLFTATIRF
;
A
#
# COMPACT_ATOMS: atom_id res chain seq x y z
N MET A 1 55.29 -44.62 -49.64
CA MET A 1 54.00 -43.98 -49.36
C MET A 1 53.84 -43.86 -47.87
N ARG A 2 54.04 -42.67 -47.30
CA ARG A 2 53.79 -42.39 -45.86
C ARG A 2 52.58 -41.48 -45.79
N SER A 3 51.45 -42.02 -45.29
CA SER A 3 50.23 -41.27 -45.03
C SER A 3 50.40 -40.40 -43.76
N ARG A 4 50.21 -39.08 -43.90
CA ARG A 4 50.12 -38.16 -42.76
C ARG A 4 48.66 -38.09 -42.33
N LEU A 5 48.36 -38.56 -41.10
CA LEU A 5 47.12 -38.32 -40.42
C LEU A 5 47.12 -36.88 -39.83
N ALA A 6 46.18 -36.04 -40.29
CA ALA A 6 45.94 -34.74 -39.72
C ALA A 6 44.86 -34.87 -38.63
N PHE A 7 45.17 -34.51 -37.40
CA PHE A 7 44.19 -34.37 -36.29
C PHE A 7 43.59 -32.94 -36.34
N PRO A 8 42.26 -32.80 -36.30
CA PRO A 8 41.65 -31.50 -36.11
C PRO A 8 41.78 -31.03 -34.66
N ILE A 9 42.36 -29.84 -34.45
CA ILE A 9 42.37 -29.15 -33.17
C ILE A 9 41.02 -28.49 -32.99
N PHE A 10 40.19 -29.04 -32.07
CA PHE A 10 38.98 -28.37 -31.61
C PHE A 10 39.39 -27.27 -30.62
N ALA A 11 39.29 -26.01 -31.04
CA ALA A 11 39.38 -24.88 -30.12
C ALA A 11 38.10 -24.74 -29.32
N LEU A 12 38.16 -25.09 -28.04
CA LEU A 12 37.06 -24.86 -27.06
C LEU A 12 37.01 -23.35 -26.75
N VAL A 13 36.09 -22.64 -27.38
CA VAL A 13 35.80 -21.24 -27.00
C VAL A 13 34.99 -21.27 -25.70
N LEU A 14 35.66 -21.00 -24.58
CA LEU A 14 35.04 -20.79 -23.27
C LEU A 14 34.35 -19.43 -23.31
N MET A 15 33.03 -19.40 -23.59
CA MET A 15 32.20 -18.21 -23.36
C MET A 15 32.12 -18.00 -21.85
N MET A 16 32.93 -17.12 -21.31
CA MET A 16 32.71 -16.55 -19.99
C MET A 16 31.41 -15.74 -20.06
N ALA A 17 30.35 -16.26 -19.50
CA ALA A 17 29.15 -15.50 -19.21
C ALA A 17 29.54 -14.41 -18.20
N VAL A 18 29.65 -13.18 -18.66
CA VAL A 18 29.75 -11.99 -17.78
C VAL A 18 28.40 -11.92 -17.09
N LEU A 19 28.31 -12.42 -15.86
CA LEU A 19 27.17 -12.18 -15.00
C LEU A 19 27.06 -10.65 -14.82
N PRO A 20 25.89 -10.03 -15.07
CA PRO A 20 25.75 -8.61 -14.82
C PRO A 20 26.09 -8.36 -13.34
N ALA A 21 26.98 -7.42 -13.09
CA ALA A 21 27.26 -6.96 -11.74
C ALA A 21 25.92 -6.50 -11.17
N HIS A 22 25.41 -7.18 -10.13
CA HIS A 22 24.21 -6.75 -9.44
C HIS A 22 24.54 -5.38 -8.84
N ALA A 23 23.81 -4.35 -9.27
CA ALA A 23 23.93 -3.03 -8.67
C ALA A 23 23.68 -3.19 -7.16
N VAL A 24 24.56 -2.64 -6.34
CA VAL A 24 24.44 -2.74 -4.88
C VAL A 24 23.25 -1.88 -4.47
N THR A 25 22.21 -2.53 -3.98
CA THR A 25 21.01 -1.84 -3.46
C THR A 25 21.42 -0.91 -2.31
N LYS A 26 21.12 0.37 -2.45
CA LYS A 26 21.47 1.40 -1.48
C LYS A 26 20.21 2.04 -0.90
N VAL A 27 20.06 1.97 0.42
CA VAL A 27 19.04 2.69 1.17
C VAL A 27 19.53 4.11 1.45
N GLY A 28 18.73 5.10 1.06
CA GLY A 28 18.95 6.51 1.35
C GLY A 28 18.69 6.87 2.81
N LYS A 29 18.82 8.16 3.14
CA LYS A 29 18.46 8.68 4.46
C LYS A 29 16.97 8.49 4.70
N ASN A 30 16.58 8.16 5.92
CA ASN A 30 15.18 8.26 6.34
C ASN A 30 14.79 9.73 6.46
N ILE A 31 13.73 10.11 5.78
CA ILE A 31 13.16 11.45 5.78
C ILE A 31 11.85 11.40 6.55
N ASP A 32 11.75 12.20 7.58
CA ASP A 32 10.49 12.51 8.23
C ASP A 32 9.73 13.54 7.38
N ILE A 33 8.58 13.14 6.84
CA ILE A 33 7.76 13.98 5.94
C ILE A 33 7.09 15.12 6.71
N THR A 34 6.76 14.90 7.97
CA THR A 34 5.87 15.75 8.77
C THR A 34 6.59 16.66 9.77
N ALA A 35 7.88 16.42 10.04
CA ALA A 35 8.70 17.10 11.06
C ALA A 35 8.59 18.63 11.10
N SER A 36 8.38 19.29 9.96
CA SER A 36 8.36 20.77 9.90
C SER A 36 6.97 21.39 10.03
N ASN A 37 5.90 20.59 9.98
CA ASN A 37 4.53 21.07 9.81
C ASN A 37 3.51 20.45 10.78
N ASP A 38 3.98 19.69 11.75
CA ASP A 38 3.16 19.19 12.86
C ASP A 38 3.67 19.70 14.23
N PRO A 39 3.48 20.98 14.56
CA PRO A 39 3.91 21.54 15.84
C PRO A 39 3.15 20.95 17.04
N ALA A 40 2.09 20.19 16.79
CA ALA A 40 1.31 19.52 17.82
C ALA A 40 1.77 18.09 18.08
N GLU A 41 2.77 17.61 17.32
CA GLU A 41 3.35 16.26 17.42
C GLU A 41 2.25 15.18 17.47
N ARG A 42 1.33 15.23 16.47
CA ARG A 42 0.21 14.30 16.37
C ARG A 42 0.53 13.17 15.41
N GLN A 43 -0.17 12.08 15.60
CA GLN A 43 0.06 10.88 14.79
C GLN A 43 -0.35 11.04 13.32
N GLN A 44 0.42 10.38 12.44
CA GLN A 44 0.02 10.06 11.07
C GLN A 44 0.15 8.56 10.86
N VAL A 45 -0.91 7.95 10.37
CA VAL A 45 -1.00 6.49 10.19
C VAL A 45 -1.61 6.13 8.83
N GLU A 46 -1.50 4.86 8.44
CA GLU A 46 -2.01 4.36 7.15
C GLU A 46 -1.47 5.15 5.96
N PRO A 47 -0.16 5.18 5.79
CA PRO A 47 0.45 5.95 4.72
C PRO A 47 0.23 5.32 3.34
N THR A 48 0.08 6.19 2.34
CA THR A 48 0.03 5.85 0.92
C THR A 48 1.03 6.68 0.13
N ILE A 49 1.58 6.13 -0.96
CA ILE A 49 2.60 6.82 -1.76
C ILE A 49 2.51 6.40 -3.24
N ALA A 50 2.74 7.36 -4.14
CA ALA A 50 2.87 7.10 -5.57
C ALA A 50 3.92 8.01 -6.21
N VAL A 51 4.57 7.52 -7.27
CA VAL A 51 5.55 8.25 -8.09
C VAL A 51 4.89 8.62 -9.42
N ASP A 52 5.08 9.86 -9.88
CA ASP A 52 4.61 10.28 -11.22
C ASP A 52 5.31 9.43 -12.30
N PRO A 53 4.56 8.69 -13.14
CA PRO A 53 5.15 7.84 -14.16
C PRO A 53 5.95 8.60 -15.23
N ARG A 54 5.77 9.92 -15.34
CA ARG A 54 6.47 10.78 -16.31
C ARG A 54 7.71 11.45 -15.71
N ASN A 55 7.74 11.64 -14.39
CA ASN A 55 8.83 12.34 -13.71
C ASN A 55 9.07 11.73 -12.32
N GLN A 56 10.07 10.89 -12.19
CA GLN A 56 10.42 10.18 -10.96
C GLN A 56 10.78 11.11 -9.78
N ASN A 57 11.09 12.39 -10.03
CA ASN A 57 11.34 13.34 -8.96
C ASN A 57 10.06 13.80 -8.27
N ILE A 58 8.89 13.55 -8.88
CA ILE A 58 7.59 13.93 -8.33
C ILE A 58 7.00 12.72 -7.62
N ILE A 59 6.82 12.88 -6.33
CA ILE A 59 6.23 11.87 -5.46
C ILE A 59 5.10 12.52 -4.68
N VAL A 60 3.96 11.85 -4.59
CA VAL A 60 2.88 12.24 -3.71
C VAL A 60 2.66 11.17 -2.65
N ALA A 61 2.31 11.60 -1.46
CA ALA A 61 1.98 10.72 -0.35
C ALA A 61 0.75 11.23 0.40
N GLY A 62 0.15 10.37 1.18
CA GLY A 62 -0.98 10.70 2.03
C GLY A 62 -1.00 9.85 3.29
N ALA A 63 -1.83 10.22 4.26
CA ALA A 63 -2.05 9.46 5.47
C ALA A 63 -3.35 9.90 6.16
N GLN A 64 -3.80 9.13 7.15
CA GLN A 64 -4.65 9.68 8.20
C GLN A 64 -3.80 10.60 9.07
N ASP A 65 -4.10 11.89 9.06
CA ASP A 65 -3.36 12.93 9.76
C ASP A 65 -4.20 13.50 10.89
N TYR A 66 -3.69 13.41 12.10
CA TYR A 66 -4.41 13.77 13.33
C TYR A 66 -4.09 15.17 13.85
N ARG A 67 -3.39 16.02 13.06
CA ARG A 67 -3.03 17.38 13.48
C ARG A 67 -4.23 18.24 13.90
N LEU A 68 -5.43 17.97 13.38
CA LEU A 68 -6.66 18.68 13.74
C LEU A 68 -7.14 18.39 15.18
N LEU A 69 -6.69 17.34 15.82
CA LEU A 69 -7.02 17.05 17.23
C LEU A 69 -6.58 18.20 18.16
N SER A 70 -5.49 18.88 17.83
CA SER A 70 -5.00 20.02 18.61
C SER A 70 -5.96 21.22 18.67
N ILE A 71 -6.89 21.30 17.73
CA ILE A 71 -7.91 22.37 17.63
C ILE A 71 -9.35 21.83 17.82
N GLY A 72 -9.49 20.63 18.39
CA GLY A 72 -10.79 19.99 18.65
C GLY A 72 -11.43 19.32 17.45
N GLY A 73 -10.69 19.11 16.35
CA GLY A 73 -11.10 18.32 15.19
C GLY A 73 -10.78 16.84 15.36
N HIS A 74 -10.90 16.10 14.28
CA HIS A 74 -10.58 14.66 14.19
C HIS A 74 -9.50 14.42 13.14
N ARG A 75 -9.20 13.12 12.84
CA ARG A 75 -8.31 12.73 11.75
C ARG A 75 -8.82 13.20 10.40
N TRP A 76 -7.90 13.57 9.52
CA TRP A 76 -8.19 14.00 8.16
C TRP A 76 -7.18 13.43 7.18
N HIS A 77 -7.45 13.46 5.88
CA HIS A 77 -6.47 13.08 4.87
C HIS A 77 -5.37 14.15 4.78
N GLY A 78 -4.14 13.76 5.14
CA GLY A 78 -2.93 14.49 4.79
C GLY A 78 -2.61 14.33 3.31
N PHE A 79 -2.07 15.37 2.69
CA PHE A 79 -1.56 15.34 1.32
C PHE A 79 -0.16 15.94 1.29
N TYR A 80 0.80 15.15 0.87
CA TYR A 80 2.22 15.47 0.90
C TYR A 80 2.79 15.35 -0.49
N ARG A 81 3.62 16.31 -0.92
CA ARG A 81 4.18 16.33 -2.27
C ARG A 81 5.66 16.68 -2.25
N SER A 82 6.46 15.88 -2.93
CA SER A 82 7.86 16.12 -3.23
C SER A 82 8.07 16.38 -4.73
N THR A 83 9.08 17.20 -5.05
CA THR A 83 9.53 17.46 -6.44
C THR A 83 11.01 17.18 -6.63
N ASP A 84 11.65 16.56 -5.66
CA ASP A 84 13.08 16.29 -5.59
C ASP A 84 13.40 14.85 -5.15
N ASP A 85 12.59 13.88 -5.61
CA ASP A 85 12.77 12.45 -5.35
C ASP A 85 12.64 12.09 -3.85
N GLY A 86 11.75 12.79 -3.13
CA GLY A 86 11.47 12.52 -1.72
C GLY A 86 12.44 13.14 -0.72
N LEU A 87 13.31 14.05 -1.15
CA LEU A 87 14.27 14.71 -0.25
C LEU A 87 13.63 15.80 0.60
N THR A 88 12.69 16.56 0.00
CA THR A 88 11.90 17.57 0.70
C THR A 88 10.41 17.44 0.35
N TRP A 89 9.56 17.86 1.26
CA TRP A 89 8.11 17.68 1.15
C TRP A 89 7.34 18.96 1.47
N THR A 90 6.32 19.23 0.65
CA THR A 90 5.26 20.18 0.97
C THR A 90 4.14 19.42 1.67
N VAL A 91 3.68 19.94 2.80
CA VAL A 91 2.70 19.28 3.67
C VAL A 91 1.41 20.08 3.70
N SER A 92 0.28 19.43 3.42
CA SER A 92 -1.06 20.02 3.44
C SER A 92 -2.11 19.00 3.92
N LEU A 93 -3.34 19.46 4.08
CA LEU A 93 -4.52 18.59 4.23
C LEU A 93 -5.36 18.65 2.95
N VAL A 94 -6.11 17.60 2.68
CA VAL A 94 -7.11 17.59 1.62
C VAL A 94 -8.14 18.70 1.89
N PRO A 95 -8.48 19.56 0.90
CA PRO A 95 -9.42 20.67 1.09
C PRO A 95 -10.81 20.22 1.57
N GLY A 96 -11.38 20.99 2.49
CA GLY A 96 -12.68 20.76 3.12
C GLY A 96 -12.60 20.29 4.56
N PHE A 97 -11.39 20.27 5.17
CA PHE A 97 -11.23 19.91 6.58
C PHE A 97 -11.95 20.91 7.53
N PRO A 98 -12.33 20.48 8.74
CA PRO A 98 -12.93 21.37 9.73
C PRO A 98 -12.10 22.63 9.98
N GLY A 99 -12.68 23.79 9.71
CA GLY A 99 -11.98 25.09 9.80
C GLY A 99 -11.30 25.55 8.51
N ASP A 100 -11.39 24.80 7.42
CA ASP A 100 -10.88 25.24 6.13
C ASP A 100 -11.77 26.30 5.48
N ASN A 101 -11.34 27.55 5.56
CA ASN A 101 -12.03 28.71 4.99
C ASN A 101 -11.49 29.13 3.62
N SER A 102 -10.63 28.31 3.00
CA SER A 102 -10.15 28.54 1.64
C SER A 102 -11.29 28.38 0.62
N SER A 103 -11.15 28.99 -0.55
CA SER A 103 -12.13 28.81 -1.63
C SER A 103 -12.25 27.34 -2.06
N GLN A 104 -11.17 26.60 -2.02
CA GLN A 104 -11.13 25.16 -2.31
C GLN A 104 -11.84 24.37 -1.22
N GLY A 105 -11.60 24.67 0.05
CA GLY A 105 -12.24 24.03 1.18
C GLY A 105 -13.74 24.24 1.20
N LEU A 106 -14.18 25.49 1.06
CA LEU A 106 -15.61 25.84 1.03
C LEU A 106 -16.37 25.25 -0.16
N SER A 107 -15.69 24.99 -1.29
CA SER A 107 -16.28 24.33 -2.46
C SER A 107 -16.19 22.81 -2.41
N SER A 108 -15.40 22.25 -1.52
CA SER A 108 -15.25 20.80 -1.36
C SER A 108 -16.50 20.18 -0.71
N PRO A 109 -17.09 19.13 -1.26
CA PRO A 109 -18.19 18.43 -0.60
C PRO A 109 -17.76 17.78 0.73
N LEU A 110 -16.45 17.59 0.98
CA LEU A 110 -15.93 17.10 2.26
C LEU A 110 -16.12 18.11 3.39
N HIS A 111 -16.36 19.39 3.10
CA HIS A 111 -16.60 20.44 4.10
C HIS A 111 -17.80 20.13 5.03
N ALA A 112 -18.70 19.24 4.61
CA ALA A 112 -19.82 18.79 5.41
C ALA A 112 -19.46 17.72 6.48
N PHE A 113 -18.22 17.23 6.47
CA PHE A 113 -17.80 16.10 7.31
C PHE A 113 -16.78 16.53 8.37
N GLN A 114 -16.68 15.76 9.44
CA GLN A 114 -15.78 16.05 10.55
C GLN A 114 -14.49 15.24 10.52
N CYS A 115 -14.45 14.14 9.78
CA CYS A 115 -13.31 13.23 9.69
C CYS A 115 -13.28 12.43 8.40
N THR A 116 -12.08 11.98 8.04
CA THR A 116 -11.82 11.05 6.92
C THR A 116 -10.83 9.98 7.33
N SER A 117 -10.85 8.81 6.64
CA SER A 117 -10.07 7.61 6.98
C SER A 117 -9.70 6.83 5.72
N ASP A 118 -8.76 5.87 5.86
CA ASP A 118 -8.36 4.88 4.87
C ASP A 118 -7.82 5.49 3.55
N PRO A 119 -6.75 6.27 3.63
CA PRO A 119 -6.19 6.97 2.48
C PRO A 119 -5.47 6.04 1.51
N VAL A 120 -5.82 6.05 0.23
CA VAL A 120 -5.04 5.41 -0.84
C VAL A 120 -5.01 6.32 -2.08
N LEU A 121 -3.83 6.49 -2.68
CA LEU A 121 -3.66 7.34 -3.85
C LEU A 121 -2.87 6.68 -4.97
N THR A 122 -3.08 7.18 -6.19
CA THR A 122 -2.37 6.74 -7.39
C THR A 122 -2.26 7.87 -8.41
N PHE A 123 -1.30 7.75 -9.34
CA PHE A 123 -1.21 8.61 -10.53
C PHE A 123 -1.86 7.96 -11.74
N ASP A 124 -2.38 8.81 -12.63
CA ASP A 124 -2.56 8.39 -14.02
C ASP A 124 -1.29 8.73 -14.87
N ARG A 125 -1.29 8.29 -16.13
CA ARG A 125 -0.17 8.56 -17.06
C ARG A 125 -0.02 10.04 -17.44
N ASN A 126 -0.99 10.90 -17.11
CA ASN A 126 -0.97 12.33 -17.39
C ASN A 126 -0.52 13.16 -16.20
N GLY A 127 -0.19 12.52 -15.05
CA GLY A 127 0.21 13.17 -13.82
C GLY A 127 -0.98 13.72 -13.02
N ASN A 128 -2.19 13.26 -13.27
CA ASN A 128 -3.26 13.51 -12.34
C ASN A 128 -3.17 12.50 -11.19
N VAL A 129 -3.45 12.97 -9.99
CA VAL A 129 -3.54 12.14 -8.78
C VAL A 129 -4.99 11.90 -8.45
N TYR A 130 -5.31 10.65 -8.16
CA TYR A 130 -6.60 10.24 -7.58
C TYR A 130 -6.35 9.74 -6.18
N TYR A 131 -7.02 10.35 -5.21
CA TYR A 131 -6.83 10.09 -3.80
C TYR A 131 -8.17 9.76 -3.16
N THR A 132 -8.34 8.52 -2.74
CA THR A 132 -9.59 7.99 -2.17
C THR A 132 -9.51 7.84 -0.66
N GLY A 133 -10.66 7.73 -0.04
CA GLY A 133 -10.86 7.38 1.36
C GLY A 133 -12.34 7.31 1.70
N ILE A 134 -12.62 7.20 2.98
CA ILE A 134 -13.97 7.20 3.54
C ILE A 134 -14.15 8.36 4.52
N THR A 135 -15.37 8.88 4.62
CA THR A 135 -15.76 9.79 5.71
C THR A 135 -16.13 8.99 6.96
N CYS A 136 -16.06 9.59 8.14
CA CYS A 136 -16.38 8.89 9.38
C CYS A 136 -17.67 9.40 10.05
N SER A 137 -18.65 9.85 9.33
CA SER A 137 -19.89 10.35 9.92
C SER A 137 -21.07 9.42 9.72
N THR A 138 -21.95 9.36 10.73
CA THR A 138 -23.26 8.71 10.62
C THR A 138 -24.16 9.47 9.63
N PRO A 139 -24.97 8.76 8.82
CA PRO A 139 -25.44 7.38 9.00
C PRO A 139 -24.54 6.31 8.38
N GLY A 140 -23.45 6.62 7.70
CA GLY A 140 -22.56 5.63 7.10
C GLY A 140 -21.23 6.22 6.66
N PHE A 141 -20.22 5.38 6.50
CA PHE A 141 -18.94 5.75 5.91
C PHE A 141 -19.11 5.94 4.40
N THR A 142 -18.94 7.18 3.92
CA THR A 142 -19.13 7.54 2.52
C THR A 142 -17.78 7.52 1.81
N LEU A 143 -17.69 6.80 0.70
CA LEU A 143 -16.54 6.85 -0.19
C LEU A 143 -16.40 8.22 -0.83
N PHE A 144 -15.17 8.64 -1.05
CA PHE A 144 -14.85 9.82 -1.86
C PHE A 144 -13.59 9.60 -2.70
N VAL A 145 -13.47 10.38 -3.78
CA VAL A 145 -12.23 10.52 -4.55
C VAL A 145 -11.93 11.99 -4.75
N VAL A 146 -10.74 12.39 -4.36
CA VAL A 146 -10.16 13.71 -4.62
C VAL A 146 -9.28 13.62 -5.85
N LYS A 147 -9.39 14.57 -6.76
CA LYS A 147 -8.53 14.70 -7.93
C LYS A 147 -7.60 15.90 -7.78
N TYR A 148 -6.32 15.68 -8.05
CA TYR A 148 -5.34 16.74 -8.26
C TYR A 148 -4.80 16.65 -9.69
N THR A 149 -4.45 17.80 -10.26
CA THR A 149 -3.82 17.95 -11.57
C THR A 149 -2.44 18.60 -11.44
N GLY A 150 -1.70 18.72 -12.55
CA GLY A 150 -0.40 19.37 -12.54
C GLY A 150 0.58 18.65 -11.62
N ASP A 151 0.67 17.33 -11.75
CA ASP A 151 1.59 16.49 -10.97
C ASP A 151 1.31 16.58 -9.45
N GLY A 152 0.02 16.61 -9.10
CA GLY A 152 -0.43 16.76 -7.71
C GLY A 152 -0.37 18.20 -7.16
N ALA A 153 -0.04 19.20 -7.97
CA ALA A 153 0.12 20.58 -7.50
C ALA A 153 -1.22 21.34 -7.30
N THR A 154 -2.27 20.93 -8.00
CA THR A 154 -3.53 21.68 -8.05
C THR A 154 -4.73 20.79 -7.70
N TYR A 155 -5.44 21.15 -6.64
CA TYR A 155 -6.72 20.53 -6.31
C TYR A 155 -7.72 20.81 -7.43
N ALA A 156 -8.31 19.77 -8.01
CA ALA A 156 -9.27 19.86 -9.10
C ALA A 156 -10.72 19.61 -8.67
N GLY A 157 -10.92 18.97 -7.52
CA GLY A 157 -12.25 18.70 -6.97
C GLY A 157 -12.34 17.38 -6.22
N THR A 158 -13.48 17.15 -5.60
CA THR A 158 -13.83 15.93 -4.87
C THR A 158 -15.17 15.39 -5.34
N THR A 159 -15.25 14.10 -5.57
CA THR A 159 -16.50 13.36 -5.80
C THR A 159 -16.84 12.55 -4.57
N LEU A 160 -18.07 12.67 -4.06
CA LEU A 160 -18.64 11.79 -3.04
C LEU A 160 -19.48 10.72 -3.73
N PHE A 161 -19.41 9.50 -3.21
CA PHE A 161 -20.29 8.40 -3.64
C PHE A 161 -21.49 8.33 -2.71
N PRO A 162 -22.73 8.53 -3.22
CA PRO A 162 -23.92 8.43 -2.40
C PRO A 162 -24.16 6.97 -2.04
N ILE A 163 -23.60 6.56 -0.92
CA ILE A 163 -23.89 5.26 -0.33
C ILE A 163 -25.22 5.38 0.41
N SER A 164 -26.13 4.44 0.16
CA SER A 164 -27.39 4.40 0.89
C SER A 164 -27.13 4.22 2.40
N THR A 165 -28.08 4.62 3.23
CA THR A 165 -27.99 4.48 4.69
C THR A 165 -27.74 3.04 5.21
N TYR A 166 -27.74 2.08 4.30
CA TYR A 166 -27.54 0.65 4.58
C TYR A 166 -26.21 0.08 4.11
N HIS A 167 -25.38 0.89 3.45
CA HIS A 167 -24.06 0.50 2.94
C HIS A 167 -22.99 1.32 3.64
N HIS A 168 -21.98 0.64 4.16
CA HIS A 168 -20.79 1.26 4.73
C HIS A 168 -19.59 0.78 3.92
N ALA A 169 -18.85 1.70 3.34
CA ALA A 169 -17.59 1.37 2.68
C ALA A 169 -16.48 1.28 3.72
N ASP A 170 -15.58 0.33 3.52
CA ASP A 170 -14.35 0.16 4.30
C ASP A 170 -13.19 -0.18 3.36
N LYS A 171 -11.97 0.15 3.76
CA LYS A 171 -10.70 -0.20 3.08
C LYS A 171 -10.71 -0.01 1.55
N PRO A 172 -10.95 1.20 1.04
CA PRO A 172 -10.92 1.45 -0.40
C PRO A 172 -9.50 1.34 -0.96
N TRP A 173 -9.36 0.74 -2.15
CA TRP A 173 -8.12 0.71 -2.92
C TRP A 173 -8.38 1.22 -4.33
N ILE A 174 -7.44 2.02 -4.88
CA ILE A 174 -7.61 2.70 -6.16
C ILE A 174 -6.48 2.34 -7.14
N ALA A 175 -6.83 2.10 -8.39
CA ALA A 175 -5.89 1.88 -9.48
C ALA A 175 -6.38 2.62 -10.74
N VAL A 176 -5.43 2.97 -11.61
CA VAL A 176 -5.71 3.59 -12.91
C VAL A 176 -5.16 2.71 -14.03
N ASP A 177 -5.93 2.56 -15.10
CA ASP A 177 -5.43 1.94 -16.32
C ASP A 177 -4.42 2.89 -17.00
N THR A 178 -3.18 2.46 -17.04
CA THR A 178 -2.07 3.16 -17.73
C THR A 178 -1.54 2.38 -18.92
N SER A 179 -2.33 1.42 -19.43
CA SER A 179 -1.92 0.49 -20.49
C SER A 179 -1.75 1.13 -21.86
N GLY A 180 -2.35 2.30 -22.10
CA GLY A 180 -2.46 2.91 -23.41
C GLY A 180 -3.47 2.20 -24.34
N GLY A 181 -4.25 1.26 -23.80
CA GLY A 181 -5.31 0.52 -24.51
C GLY A 181 -6.66 1.23 -24.56
N GLN A 182 -7.70 0.47 -24.81
CA GLN A 182 -9.09 1.00 -24.98
C GLN A 182 -9.60 1.70 -23.70
N ASN A 183 -9.19 1.24 -22.53
CA ASN A 183 -9.63 1.75 -21.24
C ASN A 183 -8.57 2.65 -20.56
N ASP A 184 -7.56 3.11 -21.32
CA ASP A 184 -6.50 3.96 -20.79
C ASP A 184 -7.07 5.20 -20.09
N GLY A 185 -6.61 5.48 -18.88
CA GLY A 185 -7.13 6.55 -18.02
C GLY A 185 -8.39 6.20 -17.22
N ALA A 186 -8.95 4.99 -17.38
CA ALA A 186 -10.03 4.53 -16.52
C ALA A 186 -9.54 4.36 -15.08
N VAL A 187 -10.32 4.85 -14.13
CA VAL A 187 -10.06 4.77 -12.70
C VAL A 187 -10.96 3.71 -12.09
N TYR A 188 -10.36 2.81 -11.31
CA TYR A 188 -11.06 1.72 -10.63
C TYR A 188 -10.85 1.85 -9.12
N LEU A 189 -11.94 1.73 -8.38
CA LEU A 189 -11.96 1.80 -6.93
C LEU A 189 -12.65 0.56 -6.38
N SER A 190 -11.89 -0.33 -5.73
CA SER A 190 -12.43 -1.46 -4.97
C SER A 190 -12.58 -1.07 -3.50
N TYR A 191 -13.56 -1.65 -2.83
CA TYR A 191 -13.79 -1.44 -1.41
C TYR A 191 -14.58 -2.59 -0.81
N ASP A 192 -14.56 -2.70 0.51
CA ASP A 192 -15.40 -3.61 1.25
C ASP A 192 -16.75 -2.97 1.50
N ASP A 193 -17.82 -3.54 0.93
CA ASP A 193 -19.18 -3.16 1.26
C ASP A 193 -19.62 -3.94 2.50
N VAL A 194 -19.64 -3.26 3.64
CA VAL A 194 -19.98 -3.84 4.93
C VAL A 194 -21.34 -3.34 5.39
N PHE A 195 -22.04 -4.14 6.21
CA PHE A 195 -23.37 -3.82 6.76
C PHE A 195 -24.48 -3.57 5.71
N ALA A 196 -24.32 -4.06 4.49
CA ALA A 196 -25.32 -3.94 3.45
C ALA A 196 -26.58 -4.79 3.75
N GLN A 197 -27.76 -4.29 3.38
CA GLN A 197 -28.92 -5.15 3.15
C GLN A 197 -28.79 -5.73 1.73
N GLY A 198 -28.02 -6.80 1.58
CA GLY A 198 -27.72 -7.42 0.29
C GLY A 198 -26.40 -8.20 0.36
N PRO A 199 -25.82 -8.58 -0.79
CA PRO A 199 -24.54 -9.23 -0.82
C PRO A 199 -23.46 -8.24 -0.34
N GLN A 200 -22.90 -8.52 0.85
CA GLN A 200 -21.74 -7.81 1.41
C GLN A 200 -20.47 -8.35 0.78
N GLY A 201 -19.41 -7.54 0.73
CA GLY A 201 -18.09 -7.95 0.32
C GLY A 201 -17.44 -7.06 -0.71
N ALA A 202 -16.48 -7.63 -1.44
CA ALA A 202 -15.68 -6.90 -2.41
C ALA A 202 -16.55 -6.29 -3.53
N THR A 203 -16.51 -4.98 -3.60
CA THR A 203 -17.31 -4.16 -4.50
C THR A 203 -16.41 -3.24 -5.30
N LEU A 204 -16.81 -2.88 -6.52
CA LEU A 204 -16.06 -2.00 -7.41
C LEU A 204 -16.96 -0.90 -7.98
N VAL A 205 -16.39 0.29 -8.10
CA VAL A 205 -16.88 1.38 -8.94
C VAL A 205 -15.78 1.82 -9.90
N SER A 206 -16.15 2.35 -11.07
CA SER A 206 -15.18 2.81 -12.06
C SER A 206 -15.60 4.12 -12.72
N SER A 207 -14.60 4.89 -13.15
CA SER A 207 -14.79 6.11 -13.95
C SER A 207 -14.02 5.99 -15.27
N ARG A 208 -14.59 6.50 -16.36
CA ARG A 208 -13.95 6.50 -17.69
C ARG A 208 -13.69 7.91 -18.23
N ASP A 209 -14.01 8.91 -17.45
CA ASP A 209 -13.89 10.34 -17.80
C ASP A 209 -12.98 11.11 -16.84
N GLY A 210 -12.03 10.37 -16.22
CA GLY A 210 -11.05 10.95 -15.31
C GLY A 210 -11.67 11.37 -13.98
N GLY A 211 -12.60 10.62 -13.43
CA GLY A 211 -13.20 10.82 -12.11
C GLY A 211 -14.36 11.80 -12.07
N GLN A 212 -14.91 12.23 -13.24
CA GLN A 212 -16.07 13.13 -13.28
C GLN A 212 -17.37 12.40 -13.01
N THR A 213 -17.55 11.24 -13.66
CA THR A 213 -18.70 10.35 -13.41
C THR A 213 -18.23 8.95 -13.07
N TRP A 214 -19.06 8.22 -12.33
CA TRP A 214 -18.73 6.89 -11.84
C TRP A 214 -19.88 5.91 -12.08
N SER A 215 -19.53 4.64 -12.27
CA SER A 215 -20.50 3.55 -12.37
C SER A 215 -21.29 3.37 -11.07
N LEU A 216 -22.40 2.67 -11.14
CA LEU A 216 -23.04 2.13 -9.96
C LEU A 216 -22.12 1.08 -9.30
N PRO A 217 -22.22 0.89 -7.95
CA PRO A 217 -21.51 -0.17 -7.26
C PRO A 217 -21.83 -1.56 -7.83
N MET A 218 -20.80 -2.36 -8.05
CA MET A 218 -20.90 -3.73 -8.54
C MET A 218 -20.21 -4.69 -7.58
N ALA A 219 -20.98 -5.60 -6.97
CA ALA A 219 -20.41 -6.68 -6.18
C ALA A 219 -19.61 -7.63 -7.08
N ILE A 220 -18.30 -7.76 -6.85
CA ILE A 220 -17.40 -8.58 -7.65
C ILE A 220 -17.05 -9.91 -6.96
N ASN A 221 -17.06 -9.95 -5.64
CA ASN A 221 -16.90 -11.16 -4.84
C ASN A 221 -17.74 -11.05 -3.54
N PRO A 222 -19.02 -11.44 -3.54
CA PRO A 222 -19.83 -11.45 -2.33
C PRO A 222 -19.20 -12.32 -1.24
N GLY A 223 -19.05 -11.77 -0.03
CA GLY A 223 -18.39 -12.43 1.10
C GLY A 223 -16.85 -12.37 1.07
N GLY A 224 -16.26 -11.68 0.10
CA GLY A 224 -14.84 -11.34 0.08
C GLY A 224 -14.60 -9.96 0.68
N PHE A 225 -13.53 -9.80 1.47
CA PHE A 225 -13.15 -8.56 2.16
C PHE A 225 -11.64 -8.31 2.03
N ASP A 226 -11.17 -7.19 2.56
CA ASP A 226 -9.75 -6.78 2.53
C ASP A 226 -9.20 -6.75 1.10
N THR A 227 -9.82 -5.92 0.25
CA THR A 227 -9.51 -5.87 -1.18
C THR A 227 -8.16 -5.21 -1.46
N GLY A 228 -7.46 -5.71 -2.51
CA GLY A 228 -6.36 -5.02 -3.17
C GLY A 228 -6.62 -4.97 -4.67
N ILE A 229 -6.14 -3.95 -5.38
CA ILE A 229 -6.42 -3.77 -6.82
C ILE A 229 -5.16 -3.41 -7.61
N THR A 230 -5.04 -3.94 -8.81
CA THR A 230 -4.04 -3.48 -9.82
C THR A 230 -4.60 -3.60 -11.23
N VAL A 231 -4.04 -2.83 -12.16
CA VAL A 231 -4.32 -2.95 -13.59
C VAL A 231 -3.02 -3.28 -14.31
N ASP A 232 -3.05 -4.33 -15.15
CA ASP A 232 -1.86 -4.71 -15.90
C ASP A 232 -1.67 -3.86 -17.18
N GLN A 233 -0.52 -4.02 -17.82
CA GLN A 233 -0.17 -3.34 -19.05
C GLN A 233 -1.11 -3.61 -20.26
N ASN A 234 -2.04 -4.55 -20.14
CA ASN A 234 -3.04 -4.85 -21.16
C ASN A 234 -4.44 -4.34 -20.76
N GLY A 235 -4.56 -3.54 -19.71
CA GLY A 235 -5.82 -2.98 -19.21
C GLY A 235 -6.72 -4.00 -18.51
N ARG A 236 -6.18 -5.15 -18.05
CA ARG A 236 -6.93 -6.11 -17.22
C ARG A 236 -6.91 -5.65 -15.78
N VAL A 237 -8.07 -5.69 -15.15
CA VAL A 237 -8.23 -5.32 -13.74
C VAL A 237 -8.20 -6.58 -12.88
N PHE A 238 -7.38 -6.56 -11.84
CA PHE A 238 -7.25 -7.64 -10.87
C PHE A 238 -7.63 -7.11 -9.49
N VAL A 239 -8.52 -7.81 -8.80
CA VAL A 239 -8.91 -7.49 -7.43
C VAL A 239 -8.74 -8.75 -6.57
N SER A 240 -7.88 -8.68 -5.56
CA SER A 240 -7.79 -9.71 -4.53
C SER A 240 -8.84 -9.49 -3.45
N SER A 241 -9.24 -10.54 -2.77
CA SER A 241 -10.06 -10.46 -1.55
C SER A 241 -9.89 -11.72 -0.71
N LEU A 242 -10.19 -11.62 0.59
CA LEU A 242 -10.21 -12.75 1.52
C LEU A 242 -11.65 -13.10 1.88
N SER A 243 -11.99 -14.41 1.95
CA SER A 243 -13.30 -14.82 2.48
C SER A 243 -13.39 -14.51 3.96
N SER A 244 -14.61 -14.30 4.45
CA SER A 244 -14.85 -14.35 5.90
C SER A 244 -14.54 -15.75 6.43
N GLY A 245 -13.94 -15.87 7.62
CA GLY A 245 -13.63 -17.19 8.20
C GLY A 245 -12.41 -17.19 9.11
N PHE A 246 -12.13 -16.04 9.70
CA PHE A 246 -11.02 -15.87 10.65
C PHE A 246 -10.85 -17.07 11.60
N PRO A 247 -9.65 -17.61 11.83
CA PRO A 247 -8.37 -17.19 11.21
C PRO A 247 -8.06 -17.82 9.85
N HIS A 248 -8.90 -18.71 9.33
CA HIS A 248 -8.66 -19.44 8.08
C HIS A 248 -9.53 -18.88 6.96
N ALA A 249 -8.93 -18.07 6.12
CA ALA A 249 -9.57 -17.47 4.95
C ALA A 249 -9.16 -18.18 3.66
N SER A 250 -9.97 -18.04 2.63
CA SER A 250 -9.56 -18.32 1.24
C SER A 250 -9.29 -17.00 0.54
N MET A 251 -8.16 -16.89 -0.17
CA MET A 251 -7.87 -15.76 -1.05
C MET A 251 -8.49 -16.01 -2.42
N PHE A 252 -9.18 -15.00 -2.91
CA PHE A 252 -9.78 -14.96 -4.24
C PHE A 252 -9.09 -13.92 -5.12
N MET A 253 -9.11 -14.17 -6.43
CA MET A 253 -8.73 -13.21 -7.45
C MET A 253 -9.88 -13.03 -8.42
N SER A 254 -10.41 -11.82 -8.48
CA SER A 254 -11.44 -11.39 -9.44
C SER A 254 -10.75 -10.66 -10.58
N ILE A 255 -11.02 -11.09 -11.83
CA ILE A 255 -10.33 -10.62 -13.02
C ILE A 255 -11.35 -10.08 -14.02
N SER A 256 -11.13 -8.86 -14.51
CA SER A 256 -11.86 -8.27 -15.62
C SER A 256 -10.94 -8.08 -16.83
N ILE A 257 -11.43 -8.43 -18.01
CA ILE A 257 -10.75 -8.24 -19.30
C ILE A 257 -11.46 -7.21 -20.20
N ASP A 258 -12.55 -6.65 -19.71
CA ASP A 258 -13.45 -5.74 -20.44
C ASP A 258 -13.53 -4.35 -19.77
N GLY A 259 -12.48 -4.00 -19.01
CA GLY A 259 -12.36 -2.73 -18.32
C GLY A 259 -13.29 -2.59 -17.12
N GLY A 260 -13.51 -3.65 -16.36
CA GLY A 260 -14.28 -3.63 -15.12
C GLY A 260 -15.80 -3.76 -15.33
N HIS A 261 -16.27 -4.15 -16.51
CA HIS A 261 -17.70 -4.39 -16.75
C HIS A 261 -18.17 -5.74 -16.24
N THR A 262 -17.31 -6.77 -16.37
CA THR A 262 -17.57 -8.10 -15.83
C THR A 262 -16.34 -8.66 -15.16
N PHE A 263 -16.53 -9.55 -14.17
CA PHE A 263 -15.45 -10.23 -13.46
C PHE A 263 -15.65 -11.73 -13.42
N THR A 264 -14.53 -12.46 -13.54
CA THR A 264 -14.45 -13.88 -13.23
C THR A 264 -13.63 -14.03 -11.96
N THR A 265 -14.19 -14.69 -10.94
CA THR A 265 -13.56 -14.84 -9.62
C THR A 265 -13.10 -16.28 -9.42
N HIS A 266 -11.84 -16.45 -9.03
CA HIS A 266 -11.21 -17.73 -8.74
C HIS A 266 -10.62 -17.73 -7.34
N ARG A 267 -10.80 -18.84 -6.60
CA ARG A 267 -10.03 -19.10 -5.38
C ARG A 267 -8.59 -19.46 -5.76
N ILE A 268 -7.62 -18.81 -5.11
CA ILE A 268 -6.20 -19.03 -5.43
C ILE A 268 -5.42 -19.71 -4.30
N PHE A 269 -5.62 -19.33 -3.03
CA PHE A 269 -4.90 -19.89 -1.87
C PHE A 269 -5.79 -20.02 -0.65
N ASP A 270 -5.35 -20.84 0.31
CA ASP A 270 -5.74 -20.75 1.72
C ASP A 270 -4.74 -19.86 2.44
N VAL A 271 -5.26 -19.01 3.33
CA VAL A 271 -4.50 -18.02 4.10
C VAL A 271 -4.85 -18.21 5.57
N THR A 272 -3.85 -18.20 6.43
CA THR A 272 -4.07 -18.04 7.87
C THR A 272 -3.84 -16.58 8.23
N GLU A 273 -4.93 -15.87 8.49
CA GLU A 273 -4.89 -14.44 8.83
C GLU A 273 -4.12 -14.18 10.11
N LEU A 274 -3.52 -12.99 10.22
CA LEU A 274 -2.92 -12.52 11.46
C LEU A 274 -3.97 -12.40 12.56
N PRO A 275 -3.64 -12.77 13.83
CA PRO A 275 -4.50 -12.43 14.96
C PRO A 275 -4.65 -10.90 15.04
N ARG A 276 -5.81 -10.43 15.48
CA ARG A 276 -6.10 -8.97 15.59
C ARG A 276 -5.11 -8.20 16.47
N SER A 277 -4.34 -8.90 17.30
CA SER A 277 -3.14 -8.43 17.97
C SER A 277 -2.15 -9.58 18.04
N LEU A 278 -0.91 -9.35 17.66
CA LEU A 278 0.15 -10.34 17.75
C LEU A 278 0.44 -10.70 19.22
N PRO A 279 0.78 -11.95 19.54
CA PRO A 279 1.04 -12.37 20.92
C PRO A 279 2.02 -11.44 21.65
N GLY A 280 1.67 -11.04 22.86
CA GLY A 280 2.48 -10.13 23.70
C GLY A 280 2.40 -8.64 23.29
N ASN A 281 1.53 -8.28 22.35
CA ASN A 281 1.38 -6.92 21.85
C ASN A 281 -0.04 -6.41 22.01
N SER A 282 -0.22 -5.08 21.95
CA SER A 282 -1.52 -4.44 22.13
C SER A 282 -2.00 -3.69 20.89
N PHE A 283 -1.15 -3.47 19.89
CA PHE A 283 -1.55 -2.83 18.63
C PHE A 283 -2.28 -3.81 17.72
N ARG A 284 -3.14 -3.27 16.87
CA ARG A 284 -3.97 -4.00 15.91
C ARG A 284 -3.14 -4.49 14.72
N THR A 285 -3.46 -5.69 14.21
CA THR A 285 -2.92 -6.24 12.96
C THR A 285 -4.01 -6.86 12.09
N PHE A 286 -3.80 -6.81 10.77
CA PHE A 286 -4.66 -7.37 9.74
C PHE A 286 -3.82 -8.06 8.65
N THR A 287 -4.44 -8.97 7.93
CA THR A 287 -3.93 -9.49 6.65
C THR A 287 -4.67 -8.81 5.51
N ILE A 288 -3.96 -8.02 4.71
CA ILE A 288 -4.52 -7.36 3.51
C ILE A 288 -3.65 -7.75 2.32
N PRO A 289 -4.14 -8.54 1.35
CA PRO A 289 -3.38 -8.88 0.16
C PRO A 289 -3.12 -7.65 -0.70
N GLN A 290 -1.85 -7.44 -1.08
CA GLN A 290 -1.44 -6.32 -1.93
C GLN A 290 -1.04 -6.82 -3.31
N LEU A 291 -1.39 -6.07 -4.35
CA LEU A 291 -1.17 -6.43 -5.75
C LEU A 291 -0.21 -5.47 -6.44
N ALA A 292 0.59 -6.01 -7.34
CA ALA A 292 1.34 -5.25 -8.33
C ALA A 292 1.37 -6.02 -9.65
N SER A 293 1.65 -5.32 -10.74
CA SER A 293 1.81 -5.93 -12.06
C SER A 293 2.87 -5.21 -12.89
N ASP A 294 3.50 -5.95 -13.81
CA ASP A 294 4.37 -5.41 -14.84
C ASP A 294 4.26 -6.26 -16.13
N SER A 295 5.18 -6.08 -17.07
CA SER A 295 5.21 -6.85 -18.32
C SER A 295 5.43 -8.36 -18.13
N ASN A 296 5.91 -8.80 -16.97
CA ASN A 296 6.23 -10.19 -16.70
C ASN A 296 5.09 -10.96 -16.00
N GLY A 297 4.12 -10.23 -15.40
CA GLY A 297 2.98 -10.87 -14.74
C GLY A 297 2.27 -10.01 -13.72
N VAL A 298 1.42 -10.68 -12.96
CA VAL A 298 0.69 -10.13 -11.82
C VAL A 298 1.21 -10.81 -10.56
N TYR A 299 1.36 -10.03 -9.51
CA TYR A 299 1.99 -10.43 -8.26
C TYR A 299 1.05 -10.15 -7.10
N VAL A 300 1.05 -11.05 -6.11
CA VAL A 300 0.35 -10.86 -4.85
C VAL A 300 1.32 -11.09 -3.70
N VAL A 301 1.28 -10.21 -2.71
CA VAL A 301 1.96 -10.34 -1.42
C VAL A 301 0.92 -10.28 -0.30
N TRP A 302 1.12 -11.05 0.77
CA TRP A 302 0.26 -11.05 1.94
C TRP A 302 1.02 -11.51 3.18
N ASP A 303 0.46 -11.26 4.32
CA ASP A 303 0.97 -11.71 5.60
C ASP A 303 0.23 -12.97 6.04
N ASP A 304 0.96 -14.04 6.37
CA ASP A 304 0.39 -15.35 6.74
C ASP A 304 0.89 -15.81 8.11
N TYR A 305 -0.04 -16.29 8.94
CA TYR A 305 0.25 -16.73 10.32
C TYR A 305 0.28 -18.27 10.46
N GLY A 306 0.18 -19.02 9.39
CA GLY A 306 0.07 -20.50 9.38
C GLY A 306 1.22 -21.26 10.05
N LEU A 307 2.35 -20.60 10.28
CA LEU A 307 3.52 -21.20 10.97
C LEU A 307 3.65 -20.79 12.44
N GLY A 308 2.63 -20.11 13.02
CA GLY A 308 2.62 -19.64 14.39
C GLY A 308 3.34 -18.31 14.65
N ASN A 309 3.87 -17.70 13.57
CA ASN A 309 4.34 -16.32 13.51
C ASN A 309 4.00 -15.75 12.13
N SER A 310 3.92 -14.43 12.02
CA SER A 310 3.61 -13.79 10.75
C SER A 310 4.78 -13.87 9.79
N ASN A 311 4.51 -14.19 8.52
CA ASN A 311 5.48 -14.26 7.44
C ASN A 311 4.94 -13.53 6.22
N VAL A 312 5.81 -12.85 5.49
CA VAL A 312 5.49 -12.23 4.20
C VAL A 312 5.54 -13.30 3.12
N MET A 313 4.40 -13.58 2.51
CA MET A 313 4.24 -14.57 1.45
C MET A 313 4.04 -13.89 0.10
N PHE A 314 4.52 -14.52 -0.95
CA PHE A 314 4.46 -14.02 -2.33
C PHE A 314 4.04 -15.12 -3.28
N SER A 315 3.24 -14.76 -4.29
CA SER A 315 2.97 -15.58 -5.45
C SER A 315 2.81 -14.72 -6.70
N LYS A 316 2.95 -15.37 -7.86
CA LYS A 316 2.80 -14.72 -9.17
C LYS A 316 1.98 -15.54 -10.14
N SER A 317 1.34 -14.84 -11.07
CA SER A 317 0.74 -15.40 -12.28
C SER A 317 1.40 -14.80 -13.52
N THR A 318 1.78 -15.64 -14.46
CA THR A 318 2.30 -15.25 -15.78
C THR A 318 1.33 -15.56 -16.92
N ASP A 319 0.17 -16.11 -16.60
CA ASP A 319 -0.89 -16.52 -17.53
C ASP A 319 -2.20 -15.75 -17.33
N ARG A 320 -2.08 -14.47 -16.98
CA ARG A 320 -3.23 -13.55 -16.84
C ARG A 320 -4.12 -13.86 -15.64
N GLY A 321 -3.56 -14.39 -14.57
CA GLY A 321 -4.28 -14.73 -13.34
C GLY A 321 -4.98 -16.08 -13.34
N ASN A 322 -4.85 -16.90 -14.41
CA ASN A 322 -5.48 -18.21 -14.46
C ASN A 322 -4.82 -19.22 -13.51
N THR A 323 -3.50 -19.20 -13.44
CA THR A 323 -2.75 -20.03 -12.48
C THR A 323 -1.73 -19.21 -11.69
N TRP A 324 -1.41 -19.67 -10.49
CA TRP A 324 -0.51 -19.02 -9.56
C TRP A 324 0.57 -19.97 -9.08
N THR A 325 1.78 -19.47 -8.90
CA THR A 325 2.88 -20.27 -8.35
C THR A 325 2.58 -20.63 -6.90
N THR A 326 3.15 -21.76 -6.45
CA THR A 326 3.15 -22.07 -5.01
C THR A 326 3.69 -20.89 -4.21
N PRO A 327 3.02 -20.48 -3.12
CA PRO A 327 3.48 -19.37 -2.28
C PRO A 327 4.92 -19.57 -1.79
N THR A 328 5.72 -18.50 -1.86
CA THR A 328 7.09 -18.48 -1.35
C THR A 328 7.25 -17.38 -0.30
N ARG A 329 8.04 -17.66 0.74
CA ARG A 329 8.33 -16.70 1.78
C ARG A 329 9.37 -15.67 1.31
N VAL A 330 9.13 -14.38 1.56
CA VAL A 330 10.01 -13.26 1.21
C VAL A 330 10.99 -12.93 2.32
N ASN A 331 10.52 -12.94 3.58
CA ASN A 331 11.42 -12.73 4.72
C ASN A 331 12.43 -13.87 4.85
N ASP A 332 13.73 -13.53 4.91
CA ASP A 332 14.85 -14.48 4.94
C ASP A 332 15.11 -15.11 6.31
N VAL A 333 14.53 -14.55 7.38
CA VAL A 333 14.52 -15.15 8.72
C VAL A 333 13.11 -15.55 9.13
N ILE A 334 13.02 -16.56 10.00
CA ILE A 334 11.73 -17.08 10.50
C ILE A 334 11.43 -16.62 11.94
N THR A 335 12.38 -15.97 12.59
CA THR A 335 12.23 -15.43 13.95
C THR A 335 11.70 -14.01 13.89
N GLY A 336 10.82 -13.68 14.82
CA GLY A 336 10.13 -12.40 14.84
C GLY A 336 8.79 -12.43 14.13
N GLN A 337 8.20 -11.26 13.98
CA GLN A 337 6.94 -11.04 13.28
C GLN A 337 7.21 -10.19 12.04
N HIS A 338 6.57 -10.51 10.91
CA HIS A 338 6.75 -9.88 9.61
C HIS A 338 5.36 -9.56 9.06
N PHE A 339 4.96 -8.28 9.03
CA PHE A 339 3.57 -7.90 8.75
C PHE A 339 3.43 -6.54 8.06
N PHE A 340 2.24 -6.23 7.57
CA PHE A 340 1.89 -5.08 6.75
C PHE A 340 2.76 -5.00 5.50
N SER A 341 2.80 -6.11 4.77
CA SER A 341 3.56 -6.20 3.53
C SER A 341 2.94 -5.37 2.42
N SER A 342 3.78 -4.70 1.64
CA SER A 342 3.38 -3.95 0.45
C SER A 342 4.31 -4.24 -0.72
N ILE A 343 3.78 -4.15 -1.93
CA ILE A 343 4.47 -4.51 -3.17
C ILE A 343 4.30 -3.45 -4.24
N ALA A 344 5.36 -3.20 -4.98
CA ALA A 344 5.33 -2.44 -6.23
C ALA A 344 6.22 -3.10 -7.29
N ALA A 345 5.93 -2.90 -8.56
CA ALA A 345 6.72 -3.41 -9.66
C ALA A 345 6.98 -2.30 -10.69
N SER A 346 8.24 -2.12 -11.08
CA SER A 346 8.64 -1.14 -12.09
C SER A 346 9.96 -1.53 -12.74
N GLY A 347 10.07 -1.35 -14.07
CA GLY A 347 11.29 -1.62 -14.79
C GLY A 347 11.78 -3.08 -14.72
N GLY A 348 10.88 -4.04 -14.47
CA GLY A 348 11.21 -5.45 -14.30
C GLY A 348 11.72 -5.82 -12.91
N VAL A 349 11.68 -4.87 -11.96
CA VAL A 349 12.03 -5.10 -10.55
C VAL A 349 10.76 -5.09 -9.70
N ILE A 350 10.60 -6.15 -8.89
CA ILE A 350 9.58 -6.24 -7.86
C ILE A 350 10.20 -5.79 -6.55
N SER A 351 9.57 -4.84 -5.87
CA SER A 351 9.98 -4.27 -4.60
C SER A 351 8.95 -4.62 -3.53
N ILE A 352 9.37 -5.20 -2.41
CA ILE A 352 8.49 -5.58 -1.30
C ILE A 352 9.05 -4.99 -0.02
N VAL A 353 8.18 -4.38 0.80
CA VAL A 353 8.49 -3.85 2.13
C VAL A 353 7.53 -4.43 3.17
N TRP A 354 7.95 -4.47 4.43
CA TRP A 354 7.13 -4.93 5.55
C TRP A 354 7.69 -4.43 6.88
N TYR A 355 6.88 -4.44 7.92
CA TYR A 355 7.38 -4.34 9.30
C TYR A 355 7.98 -5.66 9.78
N ASP A 356 9.08 -5.55 10.51
CA ASP A 356 9.90 -6.68 10.93
C ASP A 356 10.43 -6.50 12.36
N SER A 357 10.18 -7.46 13.23
CA SER A 357 10.58 -7.41 14.64
C SER A 357 11.80 -8.25 14.97
N ARG A 358 12.55 -8.77 13.97
CA ARG A 358 13.69 -9.69 14.17
C ARG A 358 14.77 -9.20 15.15
N PHE A 359 14.88 -7.90 15.40
CA PHE A 359 15.87 -7.30 16.29
C PHE A 359 15.33 -6.85 17.64
N GLY A 360 14.04 -6.95 17.88
CA GLY A 360 13.43 -6.39 19.09
C GLY A 360 12.16 -7.10 19.51
N GLN A 361 12.22 -8.43 19.72
CA GLN A 361 11.12 -9.19 20.29
C GLN A 361 11.58 -9.91 21.55
N LEU A 362 10.82 -9.73 22.64
CA LEU A 362 11.05 -10.42 23.92
C LEU A 362 10.54 -11.87 23.85
N SER A 363 10.94 -12.70 24.80
CA SER A 363 10.55 -14.12 24.87
C SER A 363 9.02 -14.35 25.03
N ASN A 364 8.30 -13.37 25.59
CA ASN A 364 6.85 -13.39 25.71
C ASN A 364 6.13 -12.91 24.42
N GLY A 365 6.87 -12.61 23.36
CA GLY A 365 6.34 -12.11 22.09
C GLY A 365 6.22 -10.58 21.96
N THR A 366 6.43 -9.81 23.04
CA THR A 366 6.33 -8.35 23.02
C THR A 366 7.38 -7.75 22.07
N ILE A 367 6.95 -6.94 21.12
CA ILE A 367 7.82 -6.21 20.19
C ILE A 367 8.23 -4.89 20.83
N THR A 368 9.53 -4.70 21.00
CA THR A 368 10.15 -3.48 21.54
C THR A 368 11.03 -2.77 20.51
N GLY A 369 11.24 -3.38 19.33
CA GLY A 369 12.11 -2.88 18.28
C GLY A 369 11.62 -3.28 16.90
N LEU A 370 10.61 -2.57 16.39
CA LEU A 370 10.08 -2.74 15.04
C LEU A 370 10.97 -1.99 14.03
N ASN A 371 11.05 -2.53 12.82
CA ASN A 371 11.82 -1.95 11.72
C ASN A 371 11.05 -2.15 10.41
N VAL A 372 11.37 -1.37 9.38
CA VAL A 372 10.96 -1.67 8.01
C VAL A 372 12.09 -2.37 7.28
N PHE A 373 11.75 -3.47 6.61
CA PHE A 373 12.67 -4.23 5.76
C PHE A 373 12.20 -4.20 4.30
N TYR A 374 13.14 -4.44 3.41
CA TYR A 374 12.99 -4.44 1.97
C TYR A 374 13.61 -5.69 1.36
N ALA A 375 12.96 -6.24 0.35
CA ALA A 375 13.53 -7.22 -0.58
C ALA A 375 13.12 -6.89 -2.01
N GLN A 376 13.96 -7.23 -2.97
CA GLN A 376 13.66 -7.07 -4.39
C GLN A 376 13.86 -8.36 -5.16
N SER A 377 13.14 -8.48 -6.26
CA SER A 377 13.36 -9.50 -7.29
C SER A 377 13.60 -8.83 -8.63
N THR A 378 14.68 -9.22 -9.31
CA THR A 378 15.03 -8.77 -10.67
C THR A 378 14.80 -9.88 -11.71
N ASN A 379 14.15 -10.97 -11.31
CA ASN A 379 13.87 -12.14 -12.15
C ASN A 379 12.38 -12.55 -12.09
N ALA A 380 11.51 -11.53 -12.12
CA ALA A 380 10.06 -11.70 -12.09
C ALA A 380 9.57 -12.59 -10.94
N GLY A 381 10.08 -12.38 -9.72
CA GLY A 381 9.65 -13.09 -8.51
C GLY A 381 10.12 -14.55 -8.42
N SER A 382 11.11 -14.96 -9.22
CA SER A 382 11.67 -16.31 -9.11
C SER A 382 12.58 -16.50 -7.90
N SER A 383 13.19 -15.40 -7.42
CA SER A 383 13.91 -15.29 -6.16
C SER A 383 13.96 -13.85 -5.69
N PHE A 384 14.17 -13.68 -4.38
CA PHE A 384 14.33 -12.36 -3.76
C PHE A 384 15.75 -12.17 -3.22
N SER A 385 16.20 -10.91 -3.15
CA SER A 385 17.45 -10.51 -2.53
C SER A 385 17.45 -10.85 -1.02
N LYS A 386 18.63 -10.80 -0.39
CA LYS A 386 18.69 -10.69 1.06
C LYS A 386 17.88 -9.49 1.52
N ASN A 387 17.22 -9.65 2.67
CA ASN A 387 16.44 -8.57 3.25
C ASN A 387 17.35 -7.44 3.76
N ILE A 388 17.02 -6.22 3.42
CA ILE A 388 17.77 -5.03 3.79
C ILE A 388 16.92 -4.21 4.75
N ARG A 389 17.49 -3.82 5.90
CA ARG A 389 16.84 -2.90 6.83
C ARG A 389 16.77 -1.51 6.19
N VAL A 390 15.57 -0.93 6.17
CA VAL A 390 15.30 0.43 5.65
C VAL A 390 15.40 1.47 6.76
N THR A 391 14.82 1.16 7.92
CA THR A 391 14.80 2.07 9.07
C THR A 391 16.19 2.29 9.65
N SER A 392 16.55 3.55 9.90
CA SER A 392 17.83 3.92 10.55
C SER A 392 17.81 3.71 12.07
N ALA A 393 16.62 3.68 12.68
CA ALA A 393 16.38 3.38 14.10
C ALA A 393 15.25 2.37 14.24
N SER A 394 15.24 1.59 15.33
CA SER A 394 14.09 0.77 15.71
C SER A 394 13.12 1.58 16.56
N PHE A 395 11.85 1.23 16.53
CA PHE A 395 10.81 1.89 17.31
C PHE A 395 9.89 0.86 17.98
N ASN A 396 9.18 1.26 19.04
CA ASN A 396 8.31 0.38 19.81
C ASN A 396 6.83 0.60 19.40
N PRO A 397 6.20 -0.33 18.67
CA PRO A 397 4.82 -0.16 18.20
C PRO A 397 3.78 -0.11 19.33
N ASN A 398 4.11 -0.64 20.52
CA ASN A 398 3.22 -0.61 21.67
C ASN A 398 3.15 0.78 22.35
N LEU A 399 4.00 1.73 21.95
CA LEU A 399 3.93 3.14 22.35
C LEU A 399 3.11 4.00 21.37
N ALA A 400 2.55 3.40 20.34
CA ALA A 400 1.68 4.08 19.40
C ALA A 400 0.49 4.75 20.11
N GLU A 401 0.02 5.89 19.59
CA GLU A 401 -1.17 6.53 20.08
C GLU A 401 -2.41 5.67 19.82
N ARG A 402 -3.44 5.90 20.57
CA ARG A 402 -4.75 5.25 20.37
C ARG A 402 -5.48 5.96 19.24
N ALA A 403 -6.16 5.20 18.39
CA ALA A 403 -7.07 5.80 17.44
C ALA A 403 -8.17 6.60 18.17
N ASP A 404 -8.67 7.68 17.54
CA ASP A 404 -9.84 8.40 18.05
C ASP A 404 -11.11 7.52 18.03
N PHE A 405 -12.25 8.04 18.50
CA PHE A 405 -13.53 7.32 18.61
C PHE A 405 -13.57 6.17 19.64
N GLY A 406 -12.88 6.33 20.77
CA GLY A 406 -13.00 5.41 21.91
C GLY A 406 -12.24 4.10 21.77
N ASN A 407 -11.39 3.95 20.76
CA ASN A 407 -10.46 2.85 20.66
C ASN A 407 -9.43 2.95 21.79
N THR A 408 -9.22 1.84 22.50
CA THR A 408 -8.29 1.77 23.64
C THR A 408 -6.95 1.14 23.30
N GLN A 409 -6.77 0.65 22.05
CA GLN A 409 -5.56 -0.03 21.63
C GLN A 409 -4.60 0.95 20.90
N PRO A 410 -3.28 0.79 21.05
CA PRO A 410 -2.30 1.45 20.20
C PRO A 410 -2.58 1.17 18.73
N PHE A 411 -2.41 2.19 17.89
CA PHE A 411 -2.78 2.13 16.48
C PHE A 411 -1.64 2.59 15.59
N MET A 412 -1.09 1.66 14.81
CA MET A 412 -0.02 1.89 13.84
C MET A 412 -0.55 2.08 12.40
N GLY A 413 -1.88 2.13 12.24
CA GLY A 413 -2.54 1.92 10.97
C GLY A 413 -2.73 0.43 10.67
N ASP A 414 -3.31 0.13 9.50
CA ASP A 414 -3.54 -1.25 9.02
C ASP A 414 -2.58 -1.62 7.88
N TYR A 415 -1.81 -0.69 7.35
CA TYR A 415 -0.87 -0.91 6.24
C TYR A 415 0.28 0.12 6.20
N ILE A 416 1.31 -0.23 5.46
CA ILE A 416 2.35 0.65 4.91
C ILE A 416 2.38 0.47 3.40
N GLN A 417 3.08 1.34 2.67
CA GLN A 417 3.16 1.20 1.21
C GLN A 417 4.58 1.38 0.66
N VAL A 418 4.76 0.91 -0.57
CA VAL A 418 5.93 1.18 -1.39
C VAL A 418 5.47 1.59 -2.79
N ALA A 419 6.04 2.66 -3.32
CA ALA A 419 5.97 2.99 -4.74
C ALA A 419 7.30 2.66 -5.42
N ALA A 420 7.26 2.33 -6.71
CA ALA A 420 8.46 2.03 -7.48
C ALA A 420 8.51 2.83 -8.79
N SER A 421 9.73 3.22 -9.16
CA SER A 421 10.07 3.79 -10.45
C SER A 421 11.28 3.04 -11.04
N PRO A 422 11.62 3.19 -12.32
CA PRO A 422 12.81 2.57 -12.86
C PRO A 422 14.07 2.90 -12.05
N GLY A 423 14.71 1.89 -11.43
CA GLY A 423 15.94 2.03 -10.62
C GLY A 423 15.75 2.54 -9.21
N ALA A 424 14.49 2.74 -8.72
CA ALA A 424 14.24 3.17 -7.36
C ALA A 424 12.92 2.63 -6.79
N ALA A 425 12.89 2.48 -5.45
CA ALA A 425 11.69 2.23 -4.67
C ALA A 425 11.60 3.23 -3.51
N HIS A 426 10.37 3.62 -3.17
CA HIS A 426 10.06 4.62 -2.15
C HIS A 426 9.07 4.01 -1.15
N PRO A 427 9.56 3.34 -0.10
CA PRO A 427 8.72 2.94 1.02
C PRO A 427 8.24 4.14 1.81
N ILE A 428 7.03 4.04 2.35
CA ILE A 428 6.48 4.97 3.34
C ILE A 428 5.87 4.19 4.49
N TRP A 429 6.15 4.63 5.71
CA TRP A 429 5.70 3.93 6.92
C TRP A 429 5.41 4.89 8.07
N THR A 430 4.55 4.46 8.98
CA THR A 430 4.35 5.10 10.28
C THR A 430 5.48 4.69 11.22
N ASP A 431 6.10 5.65 11.90
CA ASP A 431 7.24 5.43 12.78
C ASP A 431 7.05 6.26 14.06
N ASN A 432 7.23 5.66 15.20
CA ASN A 432 7.12 6.33 16.49
C ASN A 432 8.46 6.40 17.24
N ARG A 433 9.59 6.48 16.50
CA ARG A 433 10.94 6.58 17.09
C ARG A 433 11.14 7.82 17.94
N ASP A 434 10.44 8.90 17.61
CA ASP A 434 10.48 10.18 18.29
C ASP A 434 9.37 10.31 19.36
N ALA A 435 8.53 9.26 19.52
CA ALA A 435 7.60 9.18 20.64
C ALA A 435 8.34 9.24 21.96
N CYS A 436 7.83 10.03 22.91
CA CYS A 436 8.50 10.33 24.17
C CYS A 436 9.06 9.10 24.86
N SER A 437 10.35 9.16 25.16
CA SER A 437 11.05 8.10 25.88
C SER A 437 10.55 7.98 27.31
N ASN A 438 9.93 6.82 27.63
CA ASN A 438 10.03 6.13 28.93
C ASN A 438 9.42 6.73 30.21
N THR A 439 8.54 7.69 30.20
CA THR A 439 7.89 8.06 31.46
C THR A 439 6.39 8.22 31.28
N VAL A 440 5.68 7.14 31.66
CA VAL A 440 4.22 7.08 31.88
C VAL A 440 3.36 7.46 30.68
N PRO A 441 2.36 6.68 30.26
CA PRO A 441 1.42 7.08 29.24
C PRO A 441 0.51 8.18 29.78
N ILE A 442 1.04 9.38 29.85
CA ILE A 442 0.23 10.58 29.99
C ILE A 442 -0.27 10.90 28.59
N PHE A 443 -1.55 11.08 28.43
CA PHE A 443 -2.16 11.68 27.24
C PHE A 443 -1.28 12.84 26.77
N GLY A 444 -0.63 12.68 25.58
CA GLY A 444 0.12 13.75 24.98
C GLY A 444 1.57 13.48 24.57
N CYS A 445 2.02 12.25 24.53
CA CYS A 445 3.36 11.90 23.99
C CYS A 445 3.22 10.95 22.82
N THR A 446 2.85 11.47 21.66
CA THR A 446 2.22 10.69 20.58
C THR A 446 2.79 11.03 19.22
N ASN A 447 4.07 11.34 19.17
CA ASN A 447 4.73 11.64 17.91
C ASN A 447 4.88 10.33 17.08
N GLN A 448 3.89 10.06 16.23
CA GLN A 448 3.94 9.03 15.20
C GLN A 448 3.99 9.71 13.85
N ASP A 449 5.18 9.76 13.27
CA ASP A 449 5.43 10.50 12.03
C ASP A 449 5.46 9.58 10.82
N LEU A 450 5.33 10.18 9.65
CA LEU A 450 5.54 9.50 8.38
C LEU A 450 6.99 9.59 7.97
N PHE A 451 7.61 8.43 7.84
CA PHE A 451 8.96 8.31 7.31
C PHE A 451 8.95 7.69 5.91
N THR A 452 9.89 8.15 5.09
CA THR A 452 10.19 7.57 3.79
C THR A 452 11.70 7.44 3.58
N ALA A 453 12.09 6.70 2.57
CA ALA A 453 13.47 6.63 2.09
C ALA A 453 13.49 6.31 0.59
N THR A 454 14.51 6.77 -0.13
CA THR A 454 14.73 6.32 -1.51
C THR A 454 15.69 5.13 -1.50
N ILE A 455 15.27 4.01 -2.06
CA ILE A 455 16.08 2.80 -2.26
C ILE A 455 16.46 2.73 -3.73
N ARG A 456 17.75 2.75 -4.04
CA ARG A 456 18.27 2.70 -5.42
C ARG A 456 18.92 1.35 -5.72
N PHE A 457 18.72 0.83 -6.93
CA PHE A 457 19.21 -0.47 -7.39
C PHE A 457 19.53 -0.50 -8.88
#